data_f6e6689174ea91884a2b3c4e8c2ca996
#
_entry.id   f6e6689174ea91884a2b3c4e8c2ca996
#
_cell.length_a   1.000
_cell.length_b   1.000
_cell.length_c   1.000
_cell.angle_alpha   90.00
_cell.angle_beta   90.00
_cell.angle_gamma   90.00
#
_symmetry.space_group_name_H-M   'P 1'
#
loop_
_entity.id
_entity.type
_entity.pdbx_description
1 polymer ?
#
loop_
_entity_poly.entity_id
_entity_poly.type
_entity_poly.pdbx_seq_one_letter_code
_entity_poly.pdbx_strand_id
1 'polypeptide(L)'
;MASKLEKAVEIYRSLGYEETDFEDILKLGLGSKEGQKIAKEGLKFGEWAQVKQLSGNSYGFVPIVDVDLVKLAIFAIRVGVDAKRAANILRGGSEVALGAIEARGKNYAMDFIKAACTSNRRIWEHSLSVLGMLAVKLVHQMELEIPESAEYMKDWAAVAAGVLKPKRKDRNIDENFVIEKEEIIRRFIEHIEVGISVNVPATGPFSKVLIWGVENNVLTKEESIDQVFYALNIAQRPGDRKELVNVLEQIGLTDEDIRSRAETIIPLLGLGESALLERFAPVLIESSSKDLLYQVLIVCSFAKVKKIKKMILTSVLKREKPKSVKEYEEWLLIYKQDEDKSISKLAKTIEKAWGLEIEKDDVKEEVQGLWRKTPKLWEVPKFKLGEVSPEALTDLLAVISERKECVEDITFERFIAMANNIAYKNPDEAKMSLAGISSNDSSIIRILGRWAKNVENNICPDRIRKVWNGENEAVKLVYGELLYTRSAVLFASIDKFPCLLSTPSYEDLSISLGDLVARLLIYKDEDLSYVSEPDLQLALTRLDMDLITKKDVKEHVEKL
;
A
#
# COMPACT_ATOMS: atom_id res chain seq x y z
N MET A 1 17.63 0.16 43.62
CA MET A 1 16.20 -0.23 43.82
C MET A 1 15.76 -1.01 42.60
N ALA A 2 15.16 -2.19 42.83
CA ALA A 2 14.65 -3.00 41.73
C ALA A 2 13.63 -2.21 40.90
N SER A 3 13.68 -2.35 39.57
CA SER A 3 12.70 -1.73 38.67
C SER A 3 11.30 -2.29 38.91
N LYS A 4 10.25 -1.58 38.50
CA LYS A 4 8.88 -2.10 38.63
C LYS A 4 8.71 -3.44 37.89
N LEU A 5 9.42 -3.63 36.78
CA LEU A 5 9.42 -4.87 36.00
C LEU A 5 10.10 -6.00 36.78
N GLU A 6 11.26 -5.75 37.40
CA GLU A 6 11.95 -6.76 38.23
C GLU A 6 11.08 -7.25 39.37
N LYS A 7 10.40 -6.36 40.11
CA LYS A 7 9.46 -6.74 41.16
C LYS A 7 8.30 -7.60 40.64
N ALA A 8 7.80 -7.30 39.44
CA ALA A 8 6.74 -8.13 38.85
C ALA A 8 7.25 -9.52 38.45
N VAL A 9 8.49 -9.61 37.95
CA VAL A 9 9.15 -10.87 37.64
C VAL A 9 9.47 -11.67 38.89
N GLU A 10 9.85 -11.04 40.00
CA GLU A 10 10.02 -11.72 41.30
C GLU A 10 8.71 -12.39 41.79
N ILE A 11 7.58 -11.68 41.65
CA ILE A 11 6.25 -12.22 41.95
C ILE A 11 5.92 -13.41 41.04
N TYR A 12 6.13 -13.25 39.73
CA TYR A 12 5.94 -14.29 38.72
C TYR A 12 6.72 -15.57 39.09
N ARG A 13 8.00 -15.43 39.47
CA ARG A 13 8.84 -16.54 39.93
C ARG A 13 8.36 -17.16 41.24
N SER A 14 8.03 -16.32 42.22
CA SER A 14 7.56 -16.80 43.53
C SER A 14 6.25 -17.59 43.46
N LEU A 15 5.47 -17.41 42.40
CA LEU A 15 4.23 -18.16 42.16
C LEU A 15 4.47 -19.43 41.32
N GLY A 16 5.72 -19.75 40.96
CA GLY A 16 6.09 -20.95 40.21
C GLY A 16 5.85 -20.91 38.71
N TYR A 17 5.55 -19.75 38.12
CA TYR A 17 5.27 -19.65 36.68
C TYR A 17 6.47 -20.00 35.80
N GLU A 18 7.68 -19.74 36.25
CA GLU A 18 8.89 -20.05 35.52
C GLU A 18 9.13 -21.55 35.37
N GLU A 19 8.91 -22.30 36.45
CA GLU A 19 9.21 -23.72 36.56
C GLU A 19 8.08 -24.63 36.08
N THR A 20 6.85 -24.12 36.03
CA THR A 20 5.67 -24.91 35.66
C THR A 20 5.62 -25.11 34.13
N ASP A 21 5.25 -26.32 33.73
CA ASP A 21 5.03 -26.64 32.33
C ASP A 21 3.97 -25.72 31.70
N PHE A 22 4.16 -25.38 30.44
CA PHE A 22 3.35 -24.38 29.76
C PHE A 22 1.85 -24.68 29.84
N GLU A 23 1.46 -25.94 29.69
CA GLU A 23 0.08 -26.41 29.70
C GLU A 23 -0.61 -26.24 31.07
N ASP A 24 0.17 -26.23 32.15
CA ASP A 24 -0.34 -26.16 33.53
C ASP A 24 -0.37 -24.75 34.11
N ILE A 25 0.14 -23.76 33.40
CA ILE A 25 0.22 -22.36 33.88
C ILE A 25 -1.13 -21.80 34.31
N LEU A 26 -2.22 -22.15 33.62
CA LEU A 26 -3.56 -21.67 33.98
C LEU A 26 -4.07 -22.22 35.33
N LYS A 27 -3.50 -23.32 35.83
CA LYS A 27 -3.83 -23.90 37.13
C LYS A 27 -3.17 -23.17 38.32
N LEU A 28 -2.12 -22.37 38.05
CA LEU A 28 -1.42 -21.63 39.08
C LEU A 28 -2.27 -20.52 39.68
N GLY A 29 -2.08 -20.25 40.96
CA GLY A 29 -2.68 -19.11 41.65
C GLY A 29 -2.07 -17.78 41.21
N LEU A 30 -2.78 -16.66 41.47
CA LEU A 30 -2.31 -15.32 41.19
C LEU A 30 -1.71 -14.60 42.42
N GLY A 31 -1.62 -15.30 43.55
CA GLY A 31 -1.11 -14.75 44.81
C GLY A 31 -2.08 -13.74 45.47
N SER A 32 -1.53 -12.90 46.36
CA SER A 32 -2.30 -11.92 47.11
C SER A 32 -2.79 -10.77 46.18
N LYS A 33 -3.88 -10.09 46.57
CA LYS A 33 -4.39 -8.91 45.84
C LYS A 33 -3.34 -7.81 45.72
N GLU A 34 -2.50 -7.62 46.70
CA GLU A 34 -1.41 -6.64 46.68
C GLU A 34 -0.30 -7.06 45.71
N GLY A 35 0.09 -8.33 45.72
CA GLY A 35 1.02 -8.88 44.74
C GLY A 35 0.52 -8.72 43.30
N GLN A 36 -0.75 -9.03 43.05
CA GLN A 36 -1.37 -8.85 41.74
C GLN A 36 -1.31 -7.38 41.29
N LYS A 37 -1.56 -6.42 42.18
CA LYS A 37 -1.48 -4.99 41.90
C LYS A 37 -0.05 -4.56 41.52
N ILE A 38 0.94 -5.00 42.27
CA ILE A 38 2.37 -4.74 42.01
C ILE A 38 2.77 -5.36 40.67
N ALA A 39 2.42 -6.60 40.42
CA ALA A 39 2.71 -7.29 39.17
C ALA A 39 2.07 -6.57 37.97
N LYS A 40 0.78 -6.23 38.08
CA LYS A 40 0.07 -5.47 37.06
C LYS A 40 0.77 -4.15 36.73
N GLU A 41 1.14 -3.36 37.74
CA GLU A 41 1.81 -2.08 37.54
C GLU A 41 3.20 -2.22 36.92
N GLY A 42 3.92 -3.31 37.21
CA GLY A 42 5.22 -3.59 36.63
C GLY A 42 5.16 -4.08 35.17
N LEU A 43 4.06 -4.77 34.80
CA LEU A 43 3.89 -5.37 33.47
C LEU A 43 3.10 -4.50 32.50
N LYS A 44 2.46 -3.43 32.98
CA LYS A 44 1.57 -2.56 32.23
C LYS A 44 2.26 -1.76 31.13
N PHE A 45 3.52 -1.39 31.33
CA PHE A 45 4.29 -0.54 30.44
C PHE A 45 5.71 -1.07 30.20
N GLY A 46 6.39 -0.45 29.27
CA GLY A 46 7.80 -0.72 28.97
C GLY A 46 8.01 -1.89 28.01
N GLU A 47 9.20 -1.95 27.48
CA GLU A 47 9.65 -3.05 26.61
C GLU A 47 10.21 -4.17 27.48
N TRP A 48 9.91 -5.42 27.12
CA TRP A 48 10.45 -6.62 27.80
C TRP A 48 11.57 -7.28 26.99
N ALA A 49 11.74 -6.85 25.76
CA ALA A 49 12.81 -7.27 24.89
C ALA A 49 13.38 -6.06 24.15
N GLN A 50 14.64 -6.13 23.80
CA GLN A 50 15.34 -5.13 23.00
C GLN A 50 15.86 -5.78 21.72
N VAL A 51 15.89 -5.01 20.64
CA VAL A 51 16.52 -5.46 19.39
C VAL A 51 18.03 -5.36 19.58
N LYS A 52 18.73 -6.48 19.45
CA LYS A 52 20.20 -6.52 19.43
C LYS A 52 20.69 -7.15 18.14
N GLN A 53 21.80 -6.67 17.66
CA GLN A 53 22.54 -7.33 16.59
C GLN A 53 23.15 -8.62 17.13
N LEU A 54 22.80 -9.75 16.52
CA LEU A 54 23.26 -11.08 16.96
C LEU A 54 24.58 -11.47 16.26
N SER A 55 24.63 -11.37 14.92
CA SER A 55 25.82 -11.64 14.13
C SER A 55 25.65 -11.07 12.72
N GLY A 56 26.68 -10.44 12.16
CA GLY A 56 26.62 -9.81 10.83
C GLY A 56 25.43 -8.85 10.72
N ASN A 57 24.57 -9.01 9.74
CA ASN A 57 23.34 -8.22 9.54
C ASN A 57 22.09 -8.83 10.19
N SER A 58 22.24 -9.84 11.04
CA SER A 58 21.12 -10.47 11.74
C SER A 58 20.81 -9.75 13.04
N TYR A 59 19.55 -9.30 13.18
CA TYR A 59 19.02 -8.67 14.38
C TYR A 59 18.03 -9.64 15.05
N GLY A 60 18.02 -9.68 16.38
CA GLY A 60 17.09 -10.48 17.15
C GLY A 60 16.55 -9.73 18.36
N PHE A 61 15.38 -10.19 18.83
CA PHE A 61 14.80 -9.71 20.09
C PHE A 61 15.46 -10.46 21.25
N VAL A 62 16.17 -9.72 22.11
CA VAL A 62 16.79 -10.26 23.31
C VAL A 62 15.96 -9.82 24.51
N PRO A 63 15.48 -10.74 25.37
CA PRO A 63 14.76 -10.38 26.58
C PRO A 63 15.60 -9.45 27.48
N ILE A 64 14.94 -8.46 28.09
CA ILE A 64 15.54 -7.56 29.09
C ILE A 64 15.59 -8.28 30.45
N VAL A 65 14.61 -9.14 30.70
CA VAL A 65 14.51 -10.00 31.87
C VAL A 65 14.69 -11.45 31.42
N ASP A 66 15.44 -12.21 32.20
CA ASP A 66 15.76 -13.62 31.90
C ASP A 66 14.60 -14.53 32.33
N VAL A 67 13.53 -14.49 31.52
CA VAL A 67 12.33 -15.34 31.68
C VAL A 67 11.70 -15.62 30.33
N ASP A 68 10.89 -16.68 30.26
CA ASP A 68 10.05 -16.94 29.08
C ASP A 68 9.01 -15.81 28.92
N LEU A 69 9.15 -15.03 27.82
CA LEU A 69 8.28 -13.89 27.56
C LEU A 69 6.84 -14.29 27.23
N VAL A 70 6.61 -15.52 26.73
CA VAL A 70 5.25 -16.01 26.45
C VAL A 70 4.54 -16.33 27.76
N LYS A 71 5.20 -17.04 28.67
CA LYS A 71 4.68 -17.30 30.02
C LYS A 71 4.44 -16.00 30.79
N LEU A 72 5.38 -15.05 30.71
CA LEU A 72 5.24 -13.75 31.35
C LEU A 72 4.04 -12.95 30.78
N ALA A 73 3.79 -13.03 29.46
CA ALA A 73 2.63 -12.38 28.85
C ALA A 73 1.31 -13.00 29.33
N ILE A 74 1.24 -14.31 29.44
CA ILE A 74 0.06 -15.01 30.00
C ILE A 74 -0.18 -14.60 31.45
N PHE A 75 0.86 -14.54 32.26
CA PHE A 75 0.78 -14.05 33.65
C PHE A 75 0.27 -12.60 33.68
N ALA A 76 0.79 -11.73 32.81
CA ALA A 76 0.34 -10.33 32.70
C ALA A 76 -1.16 -10.23 32.38
N ILE A 77 -1.67 -11.03 31.45
CA ILE A 77 -3.11 -11.11 31.12
C ILE A 77 -3.91 -11.52 32.36
N ARG A 78 -3.46 -12.54 33.07
CA ARG A 78 -4.14 -13.07 34.25
C ARG A 78 -4.17 -12.11 35.45
N VAL A 79 -3.09 -11.32 35.67
CA VAL A 79 -3.07 -10.28 36.72
C VAL A 79 -3.77 -9.00 36.34
N GLY A 80 -4.27 -8.88 35.10
CA GLY A 80 -5.22 -7.84 34.73
C GLY A 80 -4.64 -6.68 33.94
N VAL A 81 -3.60 -6.85 33.13
CA VAL A 81 -3.25 -5.85 32.12
C VAL A 81 -4.41 -5.65 31.14
N ASP A 82 -4.50 -4.46 30.52
CA ASP A 82 -5.54 -4.17 29.54
C ASP A 82 -5.32 -4.97 28.23
N ALA A 83 -6.38 -5.07 27.45
CA ALA A 83 -6.40 -5.86 26.23
C ALA A 83 -5.42 -5.34 25.16
N LYS A 84 -5.25 -4.02 25.05
CA LYS A 84 -4.28 -3.39 24.13
C LYS A 84 -2.85 -3.77 24.51
N ARG A 85 -2.53 -3.76 25.80
CA ARG A 85 -1.24 -4.23 26.30
C ARG A 85 -1.05 -5.72 26.01
N ALA A 86 -2.06 -6.55 26.28
CA ALA A 86 -2.03 -7.98 26.01
C ALA A 86 -1.70 -8.27 24.51
N ALA A 87 -2.38 -7.62 23.58
CA ALA A 87 -2.10 -7.75 22.15
C ALA A 87 -0.67 -7.33 21.76
N ASN A 88 -0.09 -6.36 22.48
CA ASN A 88 1.27 -5.90 22.20
C ASN A 88 2.38 -6.81 22.77
N ILE A 89 2.13 -7.52 23.87
CA ILE A 89 3.15 -8.32 24.54
C ILE A 89 3.09 -9.81 24.22
N LEU A 90 1.91 -10.32 23.83
CA LEU A 90 1.74 -11.74 23.51
C LEU A 90 2.51 -12.10 22.25
N ARG A 91 3.44 -13.05 22.33
CA ARG A 91 4.37 -13.45 21.26
C ARG A 91 4.05 -14.79 20.61
N GLY A 92 3.14 -15.55 21.20
CA GLY A 92 2.74 -16.87 20.72
C GLY A 92 1.24 -17.07 20.85
N GLY A 93 0.65 -17.88 19.95
CA GLY A 93 -0.71 -18.37 20.06
C GLY A 93 -0.69 -19.79 20.58
N SER A 94 -1.46 -20.04 21.62
CA SER A 94 -1.64 -21.37 22.19
C SER A 94 -2.99 -21.45 22.88
N GLU A 95 -3.46 -22.66 23.15
CA GLU A 95 -4.66 -22.89 23.98
C GLU A 95 -4.54 -22.23 25.34
N VAL A 96 -3.34 -22.16 25.89
CA VAL A 96 -3.08 -21.51 27.19
C VAL A 96 -3.28 -20.00 27.10
N ALA A 97 -2.80 -19.36 26.03
CA ALA A 97 -3.03 -17.93 25.80
C ALA A 97 -4.52 -17.63 25.57
N LEU A 98 -5.20 -18.49 24.81
CA LEU A 98 -6.63 -18.43 24.58
C LEU A 98 -7.40 -18.51 25.90
N GLY A 99 -7.16 -19.54 26.70
CA GLY A 99 -7.81 -19.72 28.00
C GLY A 99 -7.54 -18.58 28.99
N ALA A 100 -6.35 -17.95 28.92
CA ALA A 100 -6.06 -16.76 29.74
C ALA A 100 -6.91 -15.55 29.35
N ILE A 101 -7.20 -15.38 28.04
CA ILE A 101 -8.07 -14.30 27.54
C ILE A 101 -9.53 -14.60 27.84
N GLU A 102 -9.98 -15.83 27.62
CA GLU A 102 -11.36 -16.30 27.91
C GLU A 102 -11.73 -16.11 29.38
N ALA A 103 -10.81 -16.43 30.29
CA ALA A 103 -11.00 -16.24 31.72
C ALA A 103 -11.25 -14.78 32.14
N ARG A 104 -10.91 -13.82 31.26
CA ARG A 104 -11.19 -12.39 31.43
C ARG A 104 -12.59 -11.97 30.97
N GLY A 105 -13.32 -12.86 30.28
CA GLY A 105 -14.68 -12.67 29.79
C GLY A 105 -14.80 -11.97 28.44
N LYS A 106 -16.04 -11.99 27.91
CA LYS A 106 -16.34 -11.58 26.52
C LYS A 106 -15.90 -10.16 26.19
N ASN A 107 -16.12 -9.19 27.08
CA ASN A 107 -15.75 -7.79 26.84
C ASN A 107 -14.23 -7.62 26.65
N TYR A 108 -13.45 -8.29 27.50
CA TYR A 108 -12.00 -8.27 27.37
C TYR A 108 -11.52 -8.94 26.08
N ALA A 109 -12.14 -10.06 25.70
CA ALA A 109 -11.83 -10.74 24.45
C ALA A 109 -12.13 -9.85 23.22
N MET A 110 -13.27 -9.16 23.20
CA MET A 110 -13.61 -8.20 22.13
C MET A 110 -12.61 -7.03 22.06
N ASP A 111 -12.21 -6.46 23.19
CA ASP A 111 -11.19 -5.41 23.26
C ASP A 111 -9.82 -5.93 22.78
N PHE A 112 -9.49 -7.19 23.11
CA PHE A 112 -8.27 -7.83 22.63
C PHE A 112 -8.29 -8.01 21.11
N ILE A 113 -9.38 -8.51 20.55
CA ILE A 113 -9.56 -8.69 19.11
C ILE A 113 -9.40 -7.35 18.38
N LYS A 114 -10.06 -6.30 18.87
CA LYS A 114 -9.95 -4.95 18.32
C LYS A 114 -8.49 -4.44 18.35
N ALA A 115 -7.79 -4.64 19.45
CA ALA A 115 -6.39 -4.27 19.58
C ALA A 115 -5.47 -5.12 18.68
N ALA A 116 -5.74 -6.43 18.56
CA ALA A 116 -5.01 -7.32 17.66
C ALA A 116 -5.16 -6.92 16.19
N CYS A 117 -6.36 -6.52 15.77
CA CYS A 117 -6.64 -6.05 14.41
C CYS A 117 -5.92 -4.73 14.05
N THR A 118 -5.65 -3.87 15.04
CA THR A 118 -4.98 -2.57 14.86
C THR A 118 -3.49 -2.57 15.21
N SER A 119 -2.90 -3.73 15.56
CA SER A 119 -1.51 -3.82 16.01
C SER A 119 -0.52 -3.59 14.86
N ASN A 120 0.43 -2.67 15.07
CA ASN A 120 1.53 -2.40 14.14
C ASN A 120 2.46 -3.61 13.92
N ARG A 121 2.41 -4.64 14.75
CA ARG A 121 3.20 -5.87 14.61
C ARG A 121 2.83 -6.67 13.38
N ARG A 122 1.61 -6.49 12.84
CA ARG A 122 1.14 -7.15 11.61
C ARG A 122 1.93 -6.77 10.36
N ILE A 123 2.58 -5.60 10.36
CA ILE A 123 3.36 -5.10 9.21
C ILE A 123 4.53 -6.02 8.86
N TRP A 124 5.06 -6.73 9.84
CA TRP A 124 6.24 -7.61 9.69
C TRP A 124 5.92 -9.08 9.45
N GLU A 125 4.64 -9.46 9.50
CA GLU A 125 4.18 -10.83 9.32
C GLU A 125 3.61 -11.02 7.91
N HIS A 126 4.34 -11.69 7.03
CA HIS A 126 3.93 -11.98 5.65
C HIS A 126 2.90 -13.11 5.53
N SER A 127 2.52 -13.73 6.64
CA SER A 127 1.55 -14.83 6.76
C SER A 127 0.49 -14.50 7.80
N LEU A 128 -0.49 -15.39 7.97
CA LEU A 128 -1.48 -15.29 9.04
C LEU A 128 -0.78 -15.04 10.39
N SER A 129 -1.08 -13.90 11.01
CA SER A 129 -0.45 -13.54 12.28
C SER A 129 -0.98 -14.41 13.41
N VAL A 130 -0.12 -14.71 14.38
CA VAL A 130 -0.53 -15.42 15.61
C VAL A 130 -1.68 -14.69 16.32
N LEU A 131 -1.65 -13.36 16.35
CA LEU A 131 -2.73 -12.54 16.92
C LEU A 131 -4.03 -12.66 16.12
N GLY A 132 -3.93 -12.75 14.79
CA GLY A 132 -5.08 -12.95 13.91
C GLY A 132 -5.72 -14.30 14.13
N MET A 133 -4.92 -15.37 14.27
CA MET A 133 -5.42 -16.71 14.56
C MET A 133 -6.11 -16.77 15.94
N LEU A 134 -5.52 -16.16 16.97
CA LEU A 134 -6.15 -16.01 18.28
C LEU A 134 -7.48 -15.26 18.20
N ALA A 135 -7.54 -14.16 17.46
CA ALA A 135 -8.75 -13.37 17.30
C ALA A 135 -9.86 -14.20 16.65
N VAL A 136 -9.55 -14.94 15.57
CA VAL A 136 -10.51 -15.82 14.89
C VAL A 136 -11.00 -16.91 15.83
N LYS A 137 -10.07 -17.57 16.56
CA LYS A 137 -10.43 -18.66 17.48
C LYS A 137 -11.30 -18.16 18.63
N LEU A 138 -11.00 -16.99 19.21
CA LEU A 138 -11.85 -16.36 20.25
C LEU A 138 -13.26 -16.06 19.75
N VAL A 139 -13.43 -15.56 18.54
CA VAL A 139 -14.76 -15.27 17.96
C VAL A 139 -15.59 -16.55 17.81
N HIS A 140 -14.96 -17.64 17.36
CA HIS A 140 -15.65 -18.92 17.22
C HIS A 140 -15.93 -19.59 18.56
N GLN A 141 -14.93 -19.70 19.44
CA GLN A 141 -15.03 -20.47 20.67
C GLN A 141 -15.92 -19.80 21.73
N MET A 142 -15.83 -18.47 21.86
CA MET A 142 -16.66 -17.72 22.80
C MET A 142 -18.00 -17.25 22.20
N GLU A 143 -18.30 -17.59 20.95
CA GLU A 143 -19.49 -17.13 20.21
C GLU A 143 -19.65 -15.62 20.30
N LEU A 144 -18.57 -14.89 19.98
CA LEU A 144 -18.57 -13.44 20.00
C LEU A 144 -19.21 -12.89 18.73
N GLU A 145 -19.65 -11.64 18.78
CA GLU A 145 -20.03 -10.89 17.59
C GLU A 145 -18.86 -10.81 16.62
N ILE A 146 -19.12 -10.99 15.31
CA ILE A 146 -18.08 -10.91 14.30
C ILE A 146 -17.63 -9.46 14.15
N PRO A 147 -16.34 -9.16 14.32
CA PRO A 147 -15.86 -7.80 14.22
C PRO A 147 -16.02 -7.21 12.82
N GLU A 148 -16.64 -6.05 12.70
CA GLU A 148 -16.73 -5.26 11.46
C GLU A 148 -15.37 -4.63 11.14
N SER A 149 -14.38 -5.47 10.84
CA SER A 149 -13.00 -5.08 10.58
C SER A 149 -12.44 -5.83 9.38
N ALA A 150 -11.98 -5.09 8.38
CA ALA A 150 -11.33 -5.68 7.21
C ALA A 150 -10.09 -6.51 7.58
N GLU A 151 -9.35 -6.11 8.62
CA GLU A 151 -8.17 -6.84 9.08
C GLU A 151 -8.55 -8.17 9.74
N TYR A 152 -9.60 -8.17 10.58
CA TYR A 152 -10.14 -9.42 11.14
C TYR A 152 -10.62 -10.36 10.03
N MET A 153 -11.35 -9.84 9.07
CA MET A 153 -11.90 -10.65 7.98
C MET A 153 -10.83 -11.23 7.06
N LYS A 154 -9.71 -10.52 6.85
CA LYS A 154 -8.54 -11.08 6.15
C LYS A 154 -7.93 -12.27 6.90
N ASP A 155 -7.80 -12.17 8.22
CA ASP A 155 -7.31 -13.26 9.05
C ASP A 155 -8.27 -14.46 9.04
N TRP A 156 -9.56 -14.20 9.22
CA TRP A 156 -10.58 -15.24 9.14
C TRP A 156 -10.54 -15.95 7.79
N ALA A 157 -10.47 -15.20 6.70
CA ALA A 157 -10.38 -15.79 5.36
C ALA A 157 -9.12 -16.66 5.18
N ALA A 158 -7.99 -16.24 5.76
CA ALA A 158 -6.76 -17.02 5.71
C ALA A 158 -6.89 -18.34 6.51
N VAL A 159 -7.46 -18.27 7.70
CA VAL A 159 -7.77 -19.46 8.54
C VAL A 159 -8.76 -20.38 7.82
N ALA A 160 -9.89 -19.84 7.38
CA ALA A 160 -10.94 -20.60 6.70
C ALA A 160 -10.42 -21.27 5.42
N ALA A 161 -9.67 -20.55 4.59
CA ALA A 161 -9.08 -21.13 3.38
C ALA A 161 -8.09 -22.26 3.70
N GLY A 162 -7.32 -22.14 4.78
CA GLY A 162 -6.41 -23.20 5.26
C GLY A 162 -7.14 -24.43 5.75
N VAL A 163 -8.24 -24.27 6.48
CA VAL A 163 -9.06 -25.35 7.03
C VAL A 163 -9.91 -26.04 5.95
N LEU A 164 -10.55 -25.26 5.06
CA LEU A 164 -11.49 -25.77 4.06
C LEU A 164 -10.77 -26.42 2.86
N LYS A 165 -9.60 -25.91 2.46
CA LYS A 165 -8.76 -26.45 1.36
C LYS A 165 -7.31 -26.61 1.85
N PRO A 166 -7.00 -27.57 2.72
CA PRO A 166 -5.65 -27.72 3.27
C PRO A 166 -4.65 -28.01 2.15
N LYS A 167 -3.64 -27.16 2.03
CA LYS A 167 -2.46 -27.47 1.23
C LYS A 167 -1.51 -28.33 2.05
N ARG A 168 -0.74 -29.22 1.39
CA ARG A 168 0.28 -30.04 2.04
C ARG A 168 1.11 -29.16 3.00
N LYS A 169 1.05 -29.53 4.31
CA LYS A 169 1.82 -29.05 5.47
C LYS A 169 2.52 -27.69 5.27
N ASP A 170 1.82 -26.60 5.60
CA ASP A 170 2.48 -25.37 5.99
C ASP A 170 3.14 -25.61 7.35
N ARG A 171 4.48 -25.66 7.40
CA ARG A 171 5.30 -26.05 8.55
C ARG A 171 5.23 -25.10 9.76
N ASN A 172 4.43 -24.05 9.70
CA ASN A 172 4.44 -22.96 10.69
C ASN A 172 3.13 -22.82 11.48
N ILE A 173 2.16 -23.69 11.29
CA ILE A 173 0.94 -23.70 12.12
C ILE A 173 1.14 -24.78 13.18
N ASP A 174 1.03 -24.40 14.44
CA ASP A 174 0.96 -25.34 15.55
C ASP A 174 -0.23 -26.28 15.30
N GLU A 175 0.05 -27.55 15.06
CA GLU A 175 -0.97 -28.56 14.72
C GLU A 175 -2.05 -28.67 15.84
N ASN A 176 -1.74 -28.21 17.05
CA ASN A 176 -2.65 -28.21 18.20
C ASN A 176 -3.51 -26.93 18.28
N PHE A 177 -3.22 -25.90 17.49
CA PHE A 177 -3.92 -24.61 17.50
C PHE A 177 -4.76 -24.41 16.24
N VAL A 178 -5.57 -25.41 15.87
CA VAL A 178 -6.41 -25.39 14.66
C VAL A 178 -7.88 -25.19 15.05
N ILE A 179 -8.63 -24.49 14.21
CA ILE A 179 -10.08 -24.39 14.28
C ILE A 179 -10.66 -25.54 13.47
N GLU A 180 -11.63 -26.25 14.02
CA GLU A 180 -12.29 -27.34 13.33
C GLU A 180 -13.12 -26.84 12.14
N LYS A 181 -13.20 -27.66 11.10
CA LYS A 181 -13.90 -27.31 9.87
C LYS A 181 -15.38 -27.00 10.11
N GLU A 182 -16.01 -27.75 10.98
CA GLU A 182 -17.42 -27.62 11.36
C GLU A 182 -17.70 -26.28 12.03
N GLU A 183 -16.76 -25.74 12.80
CA GLU A 183 -16.86 -24.41 13.43
C GLU A 183 -16.83 -23.31 12.39
N ILE A 184 -15.93 -23.42 11.40
CA ILE A 184 -15.87 -22.46 10.29
C ILE A 184 -17.18 -22.48 9.50
N ILE A 185 -17.72 -23.68 9.17
CA ILE A 185 -18.95 -23.84 8.41
C ILE A 185 -20.16 -23.28 9.16
N ARG A 186 -20.22 -23.48 10.49
CA ARG A 186 -21.34 -23.04 11.32
C ARG A 186 -21.62 -21.53 11.21
N ARG A 187 -20.58 -20.72 11.08
CA ARG A 187 -20.70 -19.26 10.99
C ARG A 187 -20.21 -18.69 9.65
N PHE A 188 -20.22 -19.54 8.63
CA PHE A 188 -19.64 -19.21 7.32
C PHE A 188 -20.35 -18.02 6.67
N ILE A 189 -21.68 -18.09 6.57
CA ILE A 189 -22.49 -17.05 5.91
C ILE A 189 -22.35 -15.71 6.63
N GLU A 190 -22.45 -15.68 7.97
CA GLU A 190 -22.27 -14.47 8.77
C GLU A 190 -20.92 -13.78 8.49
N HIS A 191 -19.83 -14.56 8.41
CA HIS A 191 -18.51 -14.00 8.11
C HIS A 191 -18.41 -13.49 6.67
N ILE A 192 -19.03 -14.17 5.70
CA ILE A 192 -19.05 -13.68 4.31
C ILE A 192 -19.80 -12.35 4.23
N GLU A 193 -20.96 -12.23 4.86
CA GLU A 193 -21.75 -11.00 4.90
C GLU A 193 -20.96 -9.84 5.51
N VAL A 194 -20.33 -10.07 6.66
CA VAL A 194 -19.45 -9.04 7.29
C VAL A 194 -18.27 -8.72 6.38
N GLY A 195 -17.61 -9.72 5.80
CA GLY A 195 -16.47 -9.50 4.90
C GLY A 195 -16.81 -8.60 3.72
N ILE A 196 -18.00 -8.73 3.19
CA ILE A 196 -18.52 -7.91 2.10
C ILE A 196 -18.84 -6.50 2.60
N SER A 197 -19.54 -6.38 3.71
CA SER A 197 -19.92 -5.07 4.29
C SER A 197 -18.72 -4.19 4.60
N VAL A 198 -17.60 -4.79 5.01
CA VAL A 198 -16.32 -4.08 5.27
C VAL A 198 -15.40 -4.02 4.05
N ASN A 199 -15.89 -4.37 2.86
CA ASN A 199 -15.18 -4.29 1.59
C ASN A 199 -13.86 -5.08 1.56
N VAL A 200 -13.82 -6.30 2.11
CA VAL A 200 -12.66 -7.17 1.94
C VAL A 200 -12.53 -7.54 0.47
N PRO A 201 -11.37 -7.32 -0.16
CA PRO A 201 -11.19 -7.70 -1.55
C PRO A 201 -11.45 -9.19 -1.78
N ALA A 202 -12.27 -9.53 -2.77
CA ALA A 202 -12.55 -10.92 -3.14
C ALA A 202 -11.38 -11.57 -3.90
N THR A 203 -10.16 -11.38 -3.35
CA THR A 203 -8.87 -11.88 -3.84
C THR A 203 -8.17 -12.73 -2.78
N GLY A 204 -7.14 -13.46 -3.17
CA GLY A 204 -6.31 -14.23 -2.24
C GLY A 204 -7.08 -15.27 -1.41
N PRO A 205 -6.94 -15.30 -0.07
CA PRO A 205 -7.66 -16.26 0.78
C PRO A 205 -9.19 -16.11 0.72
N PHE A 206 -9.70 -14.87 0.67
CA PHE A 206 -11.16 -14.64 0.64
C PHE A 206 -11.80 -15.18 -0.64
N SER A 207 -11.14 -15.04 -1.80
CA SER A 207 -11.61 -15.66 -3.04
C SER A 207 -11.73 -17.19 -2.95
N LYS A 208 -10.76 -17.84 -2.29
CA LYS A 208 -10.77 -19.29 -2.09
C LYS A 208 -11.94 -19.75 -1.23
N VAL A 209 -12.28 -18.95 -0.23
CA VAL A 209 -13.42 -19.21 0.65
C VAL A 209 -14.74 -19.06 -0.13
N LEU A 210 -14.89 -17.99 -0.93
CA LEU A 210 -16.05 -17.79 -1.79
C LEU A 210 -16.23 -18.95 -2.77
N ILE A 211 -15.20 -19.34 -3.49
CA ILE A 211 -15.22 -20.46 -4.43
C ILE A 211 -15.61 -21.76 -3.71
N TRP A 212 -15.02 -22.01 -2.53
CA TRP A 212 -15.36 -23.19 -1.74
C TRP A 212 -16.84 -23.18 -1.33
N GLY A 213 -17.37 -22.03 -0.92
CA GLY A 213 -18.77 -21.86 -0.53
C GLY A 213 -19.73 -22.21 -1.67
N VAL A 214 -19.43 -21.80 -2.90
CA VAL A 214 -20.21 -22.12 -4.10
C VAL A 214 -20.07 -23.62 -4.47
N GLU A 215 -18.84 -24.14 -4.50
CA GLU A 215 -18.57 -25.55 -4.81
C GLU A 215 -19.27 -26.53 -3.84
N ASN A 216 -19.53 -26.12 -2.60
CA ASN A 216 -20.18 -26.94 -1.57
C ASN A 216 -21.64 -26.56 -1.31
N ASN A 217 -22.24 -25.70 -2.15
CA ASN A 217 -23.63 -25.23 -2.05
C ASN A 217 -23.95 -24.54 -0.69
N VAL A 218 -22.97 -23.90 -0.08
CA VAL A 218 -23.14 -23.06 1.12
C VAL A 218 -23.49 -21.62 0.73
N LEU A 219 -22.98 -21.16 -0.42
CA LEU A 219 -23.32 -19.88 -1.03
C LEU A 219 -24.03 -20.11 -2.36
N THR A 220 -24.96 -19.23 -2.71
CA THR A 220 -25.53 -19.25 -4.06
C THR A 220 -24.51 -18.69 -5.06
N LYS A 221 -24.52 -19.26 -6.26
CA LYS A 221 -23.67 -18.78 -7.36
C LYS A 221 -23.97 -17.33 -7.70
N GLU A 222 -25.25 -16.96 -7.76
CA GLU A 222 -25.71 -15.62 -8.15
C GLU A 222 -25.21 -14.54 -7.19
N GLU A 223 -25.44 -14.69 -5.89
CA GLU A 223 -24.95 -13.77 -4.87
C GLU A 223 -23.42 -13.64 -4.90
N SER A 224 -22.70 -14.76 -5.09
CA SER A 224 -21.25 -14.76 -5.17
C SER A 224 -20.73 -14.00 -6.40
N ILE A 225 -21.40 -14.14 -7.55
CA ILE A 225 -21.09 -13.37 -8.77
C ILE A 225 -21.30 -11.88 -8.53
N ASP A 226 -22.42 -11.48 -7.93
CA ASP A 226 -22.73 -10.07 -7.65
C ASP A 226 -21.69 -9.43 -6.71
N GLN A 227 -21.26 -10.17 -5.70
CA GLN A 227 -20.21 -9.74 -4.78
C GLN A 227 -18.87 -9.54 -5.48
N VAL A 228 -18.49 -10.44 -6.40
CA VAL A 228 -17.23 -10.30 -7.14
C VAL A 228 -17.32 -9.13 -8.13
N PHE A 229 -18.47 -8.88 -8.77
CA PHE A 229 -18.66 -7.69 -9.58
C PHE A 229 -18.60 -6.40 -8.76
N TYR A 230 -19.16 -6.40 -7.55
CA TYR A 230 -18.98 -5.26 -6.64
C TYR A 230 -17.49 -5.04 -6.32
N ALA A 231 -16.76 -6.09 -5.99
CA ALA A 231 -15.32 -6.01 -5.75
C ALA A 231 -14.54 -5.52 -6.98
N LEU A 232 -14.93 -5.91 -8.21
CA LEU A 232 -14.35 -5.42 -9.46
C LEU A 232 -14.49 -3.90 -9.61
N ASN A 233 -15.64 -3.34 -9.24
CA ASN A 233 -15.91 -1.91 -9.34
C ASN A 233 -15.07 -1.06 -8.37
N ILE A 234 -14.75 -1.59 -7.20
CA ILE A 234 -13.97 -0.88 -6.17
C ILE A 234 -12.47 -1.17 -6.23
N ALA A 235 -12.04 -2.19 -6.97
CA ALA A 235 -10.64 -2.58 -7.09
C ALA A 235 -9.81 -1.46 -7.73
N GLN A 236 -8.67 -1.13 -7.11
CA GLN A 236 -7.80 -0.03 -7.57
C GLN A 236 -6.71 -0.52 -8.55
N ARG A 237 -6.30 -1.78 -8.44
CA ARG A 237 -5.14 -2.32 -9.18
C ARG A 237 -5.57 -3.26 -10.32
N PRO A 238 -4.95 -3.15 -11.51
CA PRO A 238 -5.22 -4.07 -12.62
C PRO A 238 -5.00 -5.55 -12.27
N GLY A 239 -4.01 -5.84 -11.41
CA GLY A 239 -3.72 -7.19 -10.94
C GLY A 239 -4.87 -7.80 -10.14
N ASP A 240 -5.48 -7.01 -9.26
CA ASP A 240 -6.61 -7.44 -8.43
C ASP A 240 -7.83 -7.72 -9.31
N ARG A 241 -8.11 -6.85 -10.30
CA ARG A 241 -9.20 -7.07 -11.26
C ARG A 241 -9.01 -8.32 -12.10
N LYS A 242 -7.78 -8.60 -12.53
CA LYS A 242 -7.47 -9.86 -13.25
C LYS A 242 -7.72 -11.09 -12.36
N GLU A 243 -7.35 -11.03 -11.07
CA GLU A 243 -7.64 -12.11 -10.13
C GLU A 243 -9.14 -12.30 -9.94
N LEU A 244 -9.90 -11.20 -9.80
CA LEU A 244 -11.36 -11.23 -9.67
C LEU A 244 -12.04 -11.84 -10.90
N VAL A 245 -11.58 -11.57 -12.11
CA VAL A 245 -12.06 -12.24 -13.33
C VAL A 245 -11.81 -13.74 -13.23
N ASN A 246 -10.64 -14.17 -12.78
CA ASN A 246 -10.36 -15.60 -12.57
C ASN A 246 -11.27 -16.23 -11.50
N VAL A 247 -11.63 -15.49 -10.46
CA VAL A 247 -12.59 -15.93 -9.44
C VAL A 247 -13.97 -16.16 -10.04
N LEU A 248 -14.45 -15.22 -10.88
CA LEU A 248 -15.71 -15.37 -11.60
C LEU A 248 -15.75 -16.64 -12.48
N GLU A 249 -14.66 -16.93 -13.19
CA GLU A 249 -14.54 -18.15 -13.97
C GLU A 249 -14.63 -19.41 -13.10
N GLN A 250 -13.95 -19.41 -11.95
CA GLN A 250 -13.95 -20.54 -11.02
C GLN A 250 -15.33 -20.75 -10.33
N ILE A 251 -16.08 -19.66 -10.11
CA ILE A 251 -17.46 -19.72 -9.62
C ILE A 251 -18.42 -20.25 -10.72
N GLY A 252 -17.95 -20.25 -11.98
CA GLY A 252 -18.73 -20.74 -13.14
C GLY A 252 -19.55 -19.64 -13.81
N LEU A 253 -18.98 -18.44 -13.98
CA LEU A 253 -19.59 -17.34 -14.71
C LEU A 253 -19.98 -17.77 -16.13
N THR A 254 -21.24 -17.58 -16.50
CA THR A 254 -21.76 -17.89 -17.84
C THR A 254 -21.91 -16.60 -18.66
N ASP A 255 -22.10 -16.78 -19.97
CA ASP A 255 -22.39 -15.65 -20.86
C ASP A 255 -23.75 -15.00 -20.55
N GLU A 256 -24.69 -15.76 -20.00
CA GLU A 256 -25.97 -15.22 -19.54
C GLU A 256 -25.81 -14.34 -18.30
N ASP A 257 -24.94 -14.74 -17.37
CA ASP A 257 -24.60 -13.93 -16.20
C ASP A 257 -23.96 -12.59 -16.62
N ILE A 258 -23.18 -12.58 -17.72
CA ILE A 258 -22.58 -11.36 -18.27
C ILE A 258 -23.65 -10.48 -18.93
N ARG A 259 -24.56 -11.07 -19.72
CA ARG A 259 -25.59 -10.31 -20.39
C ARG A 259 -26.54 -9.63 -19.41
N SER A 260 -26.96 -10.35 -18.37
CA SER A 260 -27.87 -9.82 -17.35
C SER A 260 -27.25 -8.66 -16.53
N ARG A 261 -25.90 -8.53 -16.52
CA ARG A 261 -25.15 -7.50 -15.79
C ARG A 261 -24.44 -6.50 -16.70
N ALA A 262 -24.88 -6.37 -17.94
CA ALA A 262 -24.23 -5.51 -18.94
C ALA A 262 -24.00 -4.08 -18.46
N GLU A 263 -24.98 -3.46 -17.80
CA GLU A 263 -24.87 -2.09 -17.28
C GLU A 263 -23.77 -1.93 -16.22
N THR A 264 -23.55 -2.95 -15.40
CA THR A 264 -22.47 -2.96 -14.40
C THR A 264 -21.10 -3.19 -15.04
N ILE A 265 -21.03 -3.94 -16.13
CA ILE A 265 -19.79 -4.36 -16.79
C ILE A 265 -19.26 -3.29 -17.75
N ILE A 266 -20.14 -2.60 -18.48
CA ILE A 266 -19.75 -1.61 -19.49
C ILE A 266 -18.76 -0.56 -18.94
N PRO A 267 -18.98 0.07 -17.76
CA PRO A 267 -18.02 1.01 -17.19
C PRO A 267 -16.64 0.40 -16.94
N LEU A 268 -16.57 -0.87 -16.54
CA LEU A 268 -15.32 -1.59 -16.31
C LEU A 268 -14.49 -1.77 -17.58
N LEU A 269 -15.16 -1.97 -18.74
CA LEU A 269 -14.45 -2.08 -20.02
C LEU A 269 -13.72 -0.79 -20.39
N GLY A 270 -14.25 0.36 -19.95
CA GLY A 270 -13.63 1.68 -20.16
C GLY A 270 -12.25 1.85 -19.52
N LEU A 271 -11.89 0.98 -18.58
CA LEU A 271 -10.53 0.93 -18.01
C LEU A 271 -9.48 0.44 -19.03
N GLY A 272 -9.89 -0.15 -20.14
CA GLY A 272 -9.01 -0.62 -21.22
C GLY A 272 -8.12 -1.81 -20.84
N GLU A 273 -8.42 -2.50 -19.74
CA GLU A 273 -7.62 -3.62 -19.23
C GLU A 273 -7.88 -4.91 -19.99
N SER A 274 -6.81 -5.59 -20.40
CA SER A 274 -6.90 -6.79 -21.25
C SER A 274 -7.75 -7.91 -20.63
N ALA A 275 -7.63 -8.16 -19.34
CA ALA A 275 -8.38 -9.24 -18.68
C ALA A 275 -9.89 -9.00 -18.70
N LEU A 276 -10.34 -7.77 -18.47
CA LEU A 276 -11.74 -7.37 -18.54
C LEU A 276 -12.27 -7.43 -19.97
N LEU A 277 -11.50 -6.85 -20.90
CA LEU A 277 -11.89 -6.81 -22.31
C LEU A 277 -11.92 -8.21 -22.94
N GLU A 278 -10.93 -9.07 -22.66
CA GLU A 278 -10.89 -10.43 -23.20
C GLU A 278 -12.09 -11.27 -22.76
N ARG A 279 -12.54 -11.10 -21.51
CA ARG A 279 -13.65 -11.90 -20.99
C ARG A 279 -15.02 -11.35 -21.34
N PHE A 280 -15.23 -10.07 -21.19
CA PHE A 280 -16.57 -9.48 -21.24
C PHE A 280 -16.94 -8.89 -22.61
N ALA A 281 -15.97 -8.25 -23.30
CA ALA A 281 -16.29 -7.52 -24.53
C ALA A 281 -16.88 -8.41 -25.64
N PRO A 282 -16.36 -9.62 -25.94
CA PRO A 282 -16.94 -10.47 -26.98
C PRO A 282 -18.42 -10.79 -26.74
N VAL A 283 -18.75 -11.19 -25.49
CA VAL A 283 -20.12 -11.57 -25.12
C VAL A 283 -21.08 -10.39 -25.27
N LEU A 284 -20.67 -9.20 -24.76
CA LEU A 284 -21.50 -8.00 -24.86
C LEU A 284 -21.62 -7.50 -26.29
N ILE A 285 -20.56 -7.53 -27.09
CA ILE A 285 -20.60 -7.12 -28.50
C ILE A 285 -21.55 -8.03 -29.28
N GLU A 286 -21.50 -9.35 -29.06
CA GLU A 286 -22.30 -10.31 -29.83
C GLU A 286 -23.81 -10.28 -29.45
N SER A 287 -24.14 -9.92 -28.21
CA SER A 287 -25.51 -10.06 -27.68
C SER A 287 -26.24 -8.77 -27.33
N SER A 288 -25.57 -7.59 -27.26
CA SER A 288 -26.19 -6.34 -26.83
C SER A 288 -27.29 -5.82 -27.77
N SER A 289 -28.29 -5.15 -27.22
CA SER A 289 -29.21 -4.32 -27.99
C SER A 289 -28.46 -3.20 -28.74
N LYS A 290 -29.13 -2.50 -29.63
CA LYS A 290 -28.53 -1.43 -30.42
C LYS A 290 -27.90 -0.35 -29.53
N ASP A 291 -28.63 0.13 -28.54
CA ASP A 291 -28.20 1.25 -27.69
C ASP A 291 -27.01 0.84 -26.78
N LEU A 292 -27.03 -0.37 -26.26
CA LEU A 292 -25.92 -0.91 -25.48
C LEU A 292 -24.68 -1.20 -26.35
N LEU A 293 -24.86 -1.65 -27.59
CA LEU A 293 -23.74 -1.95 -28.49
C LEU A 293 -22.87 -0.72 -28.70
N TYR A 294 -23.46 0.43 -28.97
CA TYR A 294 -22.69 1.67 -29.16
C TYR A 294 -21.86 2.00 -27.93
N GLN A 295 -22.45 1.93 -26.76
CA GLN A 295 -21.75 2.16 -25.49
C GLN A 295 -20.58 1.18 -25.29
N VAL A 296 -20.81 -0.12 -25.52
CA VAL A 296 -19.76 -1.15 -25.44
C VAL A 296 -18.61 -0.85 -26.39
N LEU A 297 -18.92 -0.49 -27.64
CA LEU A 297 -17.89 -0.22 -28.65
C LEU A 297 -17.07 1.03 -28.33
N ILE A 298 -17.69 2.10 -27.83
CA ILE A 298 -17.00 3.32 -27.42
C ILE A 298 -16.05 3.03 -26.25
N VAL A 299 -16.52 2.36 -25.21
CA VAL A 299 -15.63 2.07 -24.06
C VAL A 299 -14.52 1.07 -24.43
N CYS A 300 -14.77 0.14 -25.35
CA CYS A 300 -13.75 -0.78 -25.86
C CYS A 300 -12.69 -0.08 -26.74
N SER A 301 -12.95 1.12 -27.26
CA SER A 301 -11.97 1.86 -28.07
C SER A 301 -10.73 2.30 -27.28
N PHE A 302 -10.81 2.34 -25.95
CA PHE A 302 -9.67 2.60 -25.08
C PHE A 302 -8.65 1.44 -24.99
N ALA A 303 -8.92 0.30 -25.64
CA ALA A 303 -8.00 -0.83 -25.70
C ALA A 303 -6.68 -0.44 -26.36
N LYS A 304 -5.57 -0.61 -25.64
CA LYS A 304 -4.22 -0.28 -26.14
C LYS A 304 -3.53 -1.46 -26.83
N VAL A 305 -3.89 -2.68 -26.46
CA VAL A 305 -3.22 -3.91 -26.90
C VAL A 305 -3.75 -4.35 -28.25
N LYS A 306 -2.86 -4.54 -29.23
CA LYS A 306 -3.17 -4.99 -30.59
C LYS A 306 -4.06 -6.24 -30.65
N LYS A 307 -3.75 -7.25 -29.81
CA LYS A 307 -4.53 -8.49 -29.72
C LYS A 307 -6.00 -8.20 -29.36
N ILE A 308 -6.21 -7.32 -28.39
CA ILE A 308 -7.54 -6.92 -27.90
C ILE A 308 -8.31 -6.17 -28.99
N LYS A 309 -7.68 -5.19 -29.64
CA LYS A 309 -8.29 -4.46 -30.75
C LYS A 309 -8.79 -5.41 -31.86
N LYS A 310 -7.96 -6.39 -32.23
CA LYS A 310 -8.35 -7.39 -33.22
C LYS A 310 -9.51 -8.25 -32.75
N MET A 311 -9.51 -8.68 -31.50
CA MET A 311 -10.57 -9.46 -30.90
C MET A 311 -11.90 -8.70 -30.95
N ILE A 312 -11.92 -7.42 -30.54
CA ILE A 312 -13.11 -6.55 -30.59
C ILE A 312 -13.65 -6.46 -32.01
N LEU A 313 -12.81 -6.12 -32.99
CA LEU A 313 -13.22 -6.01 -34.40
C LEU A 313 -13.71 -7.35 -34.95
N THR A 314 -13.12 -8.48 -34.54
CA THR A 314 -13.55 -9.81 -34.94
C THR A 314 -14.91 -10.15 -34.35
N SER A 315 -15.19 -9.79 -33.09
CA SER A 315 -16.52 -9.98 -32.48
C SER A 315 -17.58 -9.14 -33.17
N VAL A 316 -17.24 -7.91 -33.59
CA VAL A 316 -18.14 -7.07 -34.40
C VAL A 316 -18.46 -7.71 -35.75
N LEU A 317 -17.50 -8.34 -36.42
CA LEU A 317 -17.73 -9.04 -37.68
C LEU A 317 -18.61 -10.30 -37.56
N LYS A 318 -18.62 -10.95 -36.40
CA LYS A 318 -19.47 -12.11 -36.14
C LYS A 318 -20.93 -11.74 -35.89
N ARG A 319 -21.17 -10.51 -35.50
CA ARG A 319 -22.49 -10.01 -35.18
C ARG A 319 -23.28 -9.69 -36.44
N GLU A 320 -24.58 -9.84 -36.38
CA GLU A 320 -25.50 -9.33 -37.43
C GLU A 320 -25.43 -7.81 -37.52
N LYS A 321 -25.52 -7.30 -38.77
CA LYS A 321 -25.50 -5.87 -39.07
C LYS A 321 -26.62 -5.14 -38.31
N PRO A 322 -26.32 -4.05 -37.57
CA PRO A 322 -27.36 -3.22 -36.97
C PRO A 322 -28.26 -2.56 -38.03
N LYS A 323 -29.55 -2.35 -37.70
CA LYS A 323 -30.50 -1.70 -38.62
C LYS A 323 -30.10 -0.26 -38.98
N SER A 324 -29.48 0.48 -38.07
CA SER A 324 -28.88 1.81 -38.30
C SER A 324 -27.39 1.69 -38.00
N VAL A 325 -26.59 2.12 -38.95
CA VAL A 325 -25.11 1.98 -38.88
C VAL A 325 -24.37 3.31 -38.81
N LYS A 326 -25.03 4.42 -39.13
CA LYS A 326 -24.41 5.75 -39.24
C LYS A 326 -23.72 6.19 -37.93
N GLU A 327 -24.27 5.84 -36.79
CA GLU A 327 -23.73 6.17 -35.46
C GLU A 327 -22.39 5.47 -35.14
N TYR A 328 -22.03 4.41 -35.89
CA TYR A 328 -20.77 3.68 -35.71
C TYR A 328 -19.62 4.18 -36.61
N GLU A 329 -19.86 5.18 -37.46
CA GLU A 329 -18.86 5.70 -38.40
C GLU A 329 -17.66 6.29 -37.66
N GLU A 330 -17.89 7.14 -36.65
CA GLU A 330 -16.83 7.76 -35.83
C GLU A 330 -16.04 6.70 -35.06
N TRP A 331 -16.71 5.73 -34.46
CA TRP A 331 -16.03 4.62 -33.78
C TRP A 331 -15.14 3.82 -34.74
N LEU A 332 -15.64 3.50 -35.93
CA LEU A 332 -14.89 2.73 -36.91
C LEU A 332 -13.70 3.49 -37.48
N LEU A 333 -13.83 4.81 -37.58
CA LEU A 333 -12.76 5.70 -38.05
C LEU A 333 -11.50 5.59 -37.18
N ILE A 334 -11.66 5.45 -35.86
CA ILE A 334 -10.53 5.26 -34.92
C ILE A 334 -9.68 4.05 -35.34
N TYR A 335 -10.29 2.94 -35.70
CA TYR A 335 -9.57 1.73 -36.10
C TYR A 335 -9.10 1.76 -37.57
N LYS A 336 -9.77 2.52 -38.44
CA LYS A 336 -9.30 2.71 -39.82
C LYS A 336 -7.99 3.51 -39.87
N GLN A 337 -7.80 4.42 -38.92
CA GLN A 337 -6.60 5.26 -38.80
C GLN A 337 -5.52 4.60 -37.90
N ASP A 338 -5.74 3.41 -37.40
CA ASP A 338 -4.75 2.70 -36.57
C ASP A 338 -3.48 2.41 -37.40
N GLU A 339 -2.31 2.62 -36.79
CA GLU A 339 -1.00 2.42 -37.41
C GLU A 339 -0.77 0.95 -37.86
N ASP A 340 -1.44 0.02 -37.20
CA ASP A 340 -1.36 -1.40 -37.54
C ASP A 340 -2.25 -1.75 -38.74
N LYS A 341 -1.59 -2.07 -39.88
CA LYS A 341 -2.26 -2.43 -41.14
C LYS A 341 -3.28 -3.55 -40.99
N SER A 342 -3.10 -4.47 -40.04
CA SER A 342 -4.03 -5.58 -39.83
C SER A 342 -5.30 -5.15 -39.09
N ILE A 343 -5.23 -4.18 -38.21
CA ILE A 343 -6.37 -3.53 -37.54
C ILE A 343 -7.15 -2.70 -38.56
N SER A 344 -6.46 -1.82 -39.28
CA SER A 344 -7.06 -1.01 -40.35
C SER A 344 -7.75 -1.87 -41.41
N LYS A 345 -7.17 -3.04 -41.79
CA LYS A 345 -7.80 -3.98 -42.73
C LYS A 345 -9.08 -4.59 -42.17
N LEU A 346 -9.13 -4.96 -40.89
CA LEU A 346 -10.34 -5.47 -40.24
C LEU A 346 -11.43 -4.38 -40.18
N ALA A 347 -11.07 -3.14 -39.84
CA ALA A 347 -12.00 -2.02 -39.84
C ALA A 347 -12.62 -1.78 -41.24
N LYS A 348 -11.82 -1.82 -42.32
CA LYS A 348 -12.32 -1.74 -43.71
C LYS A 348 -13.22 -2.92 -44.08
N THR A 349 -13.02 -4.09 -43.48
CA THR A 349 -13.90 -5.24 -43.70
C THR A 349 -15.25 -5.02 -43.03
N ILE A 350 -15.28 -4.43 -41.82
CA ILE A 350 -16.53 -4.04 -41.13
C ILE A 350 -17.27 -2.97 -41.93
N GLU A 351 -16.54 -1.94 -42.39
CA GLU A 351 -17.09 -0.86 -43.25
C GLU A 351 -17.88 -1.45 -44.42
N LYS A 352 -17.26 -2.37 -45.18
CA LYS A 352 -17.91 -3.03 -46.31
C LYS A 352 -19.09 -3.94 -45.88
N ALA A 353 -18.94 -4.71 -44.83
CA ALA A 353 -19.95 -5.63 -44.33
C ALA A 353 -21.21 -4.88 -43.84
N TRP A 354 -21.02 -3.73 -43.22
CA TRP A 354 -22.11 -2.92 -42.70
C TRP A 354 -22.63 -1.90 -43.70
N GLY A 355 -21.92 -1.68 -44.86
CA GLY A 355 -22.28 -0.72 -45.89
C GLY A 355 -22.20 0.73 -45.37
N LEU A 356 -21.17 0.99 -44.56
CA LEU A 356 -20.83 2.34 -44.12
C LEU A 356 -20.13 3.06 -45.25
N GLU A 357 -20.66 4.19 -45.66
CA GLU A 357 -20.00 5.14 -46.56
C GLU A 357 -19.31 6.19 -45.69
N ILE A 358 -18.18 5.79 -45.07
CA ILE A 358 -17.33 6.78 -44.43
C ILE A 358 -16.70 7.58 -45.59
N GLU A 359 -17.28 8.74 -45.87
CA GLU A 359 -16.69 9.69 -46.80
C GLU A 359 -15.21 9.78 -46.40
N LYS A 360 -14.36 9.51 -47.38
CA LYS A 360 -13.02 10.06 -47.28
C LYS A 360 -13.24 11.55 -47.21
N ASP A 361 -13.03 12.14 -46.04
CA ASP A 361 -12.56 13.50 -46.05
C ASP A 361 -11.34 13.45 -46.98
N ASP A 362 -11.57 13.84 -48.24
CA ASP A 362 -10.57 14.35 -49.10
C ASP A 362 -10.11 15.68 -48.44
N VAL A 363 -9.43 15.53 -47.30
CA VAL A 363 -8.42 16.49 -46.92
C VAL A 363 -7.49 16.42 -48.11
N LYS A 364 -7.74 17.30 -49.10
CA LYS A 364 -6.73 17.67 -50.05
C LYS A 364 -5.50 17.95 -49.20
N GLU A 365 -4.61 16.96 -49.15
CA GLU A 365 -3.25 17.22 -48.75
C GLU A 365 -2.77 18.30 -49.73
N GLU A 366 -2.93 19.57 -49.33
CA GLU A 366 -1.98 20.56 -49.77
C GLU A 366 -0.63 19.98 -49.31
N VAL A 367 0.07 19.43 -50.29
CA VAL A 367 1.48 19.06 -50.19
C VAL A 367 2.25 20.38 -50.05
N GLN A 368 2.04 21.01 -48.90
CA GLN A 368 2.97 21.99 -48.36
C GLN A 368 4.10 21.18 -47.78
N GLY A 369 5.21 21.15 -48.46
CA GLY A 369 6.49 20.60 -48.18
C GLY A 369 6.62 19.72 -46.92
N LEU A 370 7.64 18.89 -46.83
CA LEU A 370 7.97 17.91 -45.81
C LEU A 370 7.86 18.34 -44.31
N TRP A 371 7.47 19.59 -44.05
CA TRP A 371 7.39 20.19 -42.71
C TRP A 371 5.96 20.60 -42.39
N ARG A 372 5.19 19.72 -41.75
CA ARG A 372 4.04 20.14 -40.94
C ARG A 372 4.59 20.79 -39.67
N LYS A 373 4.02 21.97 -39.33
CA LYS A 373 4.23 22.55 -38.00
C LYS A 373 3.89 21.46 -36.97
N THR A 374 4.89 20.91 -36.30
CA THR A 374 4.66 19.95 -35.20
C THR A 374 3.68 20.59 -34.22
N PRO A 375 2.63 19.87 -33.77
CA PRO A 375 1.80 20.34 -32.66
C PRO A 375 2.73 20.76 -31.53
N LYS A 376 2.41 21.88 -30.87
CA LYS A 376 3.16 22.34 -29.72
C LYS A 376 3.25 21.15 -28.77
N LEU A 377 4.45 20.58 -28.59
CA LEU A 377 4.65 19.52 -27.63
C LEU A 377 4.19 20.02 -26.27
N TRP A 378 3.49 19.18 -25.52
CA TRP A 378 3.14 19.48 -24.14
C TRP A 378 4.44 19.70 -23.35
N GLU A 379 4.58 20.90 -22.81
CA GLU A 379 5.74 21.25 -22.00
C GLU A 379 5.42 20.86 -20.55
N VAL A 380 6.33 20.14 -19.91
CA VAL A 380 6.20 19.82 -18.50
C VAL A 380 6.10 21.12 -17.68
N PRO A 381 5.06 21.29 -16.84
CA PRO A 381 4.92 22.50 -16.04
C PRO A 381 6.13 22.70 -15.12
N LYS A 382 6.51 23.96 -14.91
CA LYS A 382 7.57 24.29 -13.95
C LYS A 382 7.11 24.01 -12.51
N PHE A 383 8.01 23.47 -11.73
CA PHE A 383 7.80 23.30 -10.29
C PHE A 383 7.58 24.66 -9.62
N LYS A 384 6.53 24.76 -8.80
CA LYS A 384 6.22 25.94 -8.01
C LYS A 384 6.21 25.56 -6.54
N LEU A 385 7.05 26.23 -5.76
CA LEU A 385 7.08 26.04 -4.30
C LEU A 385 5.80 26.56 -3.63
N GLY A 386 5.17 27.54 -4.23
CA GLY A 386 4.03 28.23 -3.65
C GLY A 386 4.46 29.39 -2.75
N GLU A 387 3.54 29.92 -1.98
CA GLU A 387 3.82 30.91 -0.95
C GLU A 387 4.58 30.26 0.20
N VAL A 388 5.74 30.81 0.54
CA VAL A 388 6.58 30.30 1.61
C VAL A 388 6.19 30.99 2.91
N SER A 389 5.36 30.33 3.72
CA SER A 389 4.94 30.83 5.03
C SER A 389 4.84 29.70 6.05
N PRO A 390 4.89 30.01 7.36
CA PRO A 390 4.67 29.04 8.43
C PRO A 390 3.32 28.32 8.34
N GLU A 391 2.29 29.03 7.93
CA GLU A 391 0.93 28.50 7.76
C GLU A 391 0.91 27.48 6.62
N ALA A 392 1.47 27.84 5.45
CA ALA A 392 1.55 26.94 4.30
C ALA A 392 2.39 25.68 4.62
N LEU A 393 3.44 25.79 5.43
CA LEU A 393 4.22 24.65 5.91
C LEU A 393 3.38 23.74 6.82
N THR A 394 2.57 24.32 7.70
CA THR A 394 1.67 23.58 8.59
C THR A 394 0.60 22.83 7.79
N ASP A 395 0.03 23.45 6.78
CA ASP A 395 -0.96 22.82 5.89
C ASP A 395 -0.35 21.66 5.10
N LEU A 396 0.86 21.83 4.55
CA LEU A 396 1.58 20.75 3.89
C LEU A 396 1.92 19.61 4.86
N LEU A 397 2.31 19.93 6.10
CA LEU A 397 2.57 18.92 7.12
C LEU A 397 1.31 18.08 7.38
N ALA A 398 0.14 18.70 7.50
CA ALA A 398 -1.12 17.98 7.71
C ALA A 398 -1.37 16.96 6.57
N VAL A 399 -1.19 17.38 5.31
CA VAL A 399 -1.35 16.50 4.14
C VAL A 399 -0.34 15.34 4.14
N ILE A 400 0.92 15.61 4.53
CA ILE A 400 1.98 14.58 4.55
C ILE A 400 1.77 13.61 5.73
N SER A 401 1.33 14.09 6.87
CA SER A 401 1.10 13.28 8.09
C SER A 401 -0.05 12.29 7.93
N GLU A 402 -1.04 12.56 7.09
CA GLU A 402 -2.13 11.62 6.77
C GLU A 402 -1.64 10.39 5.97
N ARG A 403 -0.46 10.47 5.37
CA ARG A 403 0.10 9.39 4.54
C ARG A 403 0.77 8.32 5.42
N LYS A 404 0.39 7.07 5.24
CA LYS A 404 1.01 5.93 5.94
C LYS A 404 2.46 5.69 5.50
N GLU A 405 2.79 6.04 4.27
CA GLU A 405 4.12 5.89 3.67
C GLU A 405 4.57 7.22 3.08
N CYS A 406 5.84 7.56 3.28
CA CYS A 406 6.46 8.69 2.60
C CYS A 406 6.68 8.32 1.13
N VAL A 407 5.75 8.67 0.29
CA VAL A 407 5.91 8.55 -1.16
C VAL A 407 6.50 9.86 -1.68
N GLU A 408 7.62 9.76 -2.37
CA GLU A 408 8.21 10.91 -3.04
C GLU A 408 7.35 11.34 -4.23
N ASP A 409 6.70 12.47 -4.06
CA ASP A 409 5.91 13.14 -5.08
C ASP A 409 6.12 14.65 -4.99
N ILE A 410 5.49 15.38 -5.88
CA ILE A 410 5.58 16.83 -5.97
C ILE A 410 5.17 17.54 -4.67
N THR A 411 4.23 16.97 -3.90
CA THR A 411 3.78 17.53 -2.62
C THR A 411 4.84 17.35 -1.54
N PHE A 412 5.48 16.19 -1.51
CA PHE A 412 6.58 15.91 -0.59
C PHE A 412 7.80 16.80 -0.89
N GLU A 413 8.13 17.00 -2.17
CA GLU A 413 9.20 17.91 -2.57
C GLU A 413 8.90 19.37 -2.17
N ARG A 414 7.65 19.83 -2.33
CA ARG A 414 7.22 21.15 -1.83
C ARG A 414 7.39 21.26 -0.32
N PHE A 415 6.97 20.22 0.42
CA PHE A 415 7.09 20.19 1.87
C PHE A 415 8.53 20.30 2.33
N ILE A 416 9.44 19.47 1.79
CA ILE A 416 10.86 19.48 2.18
C ILE A 416 11.52 20.83 1.83
N ALA A 417 11.28 21.33 0.61
CA ALA A 417 11.87 22.58 0.15
C ALA A 417 11.37 23.80 0.96
N MET A 418 10.08 23.81 1.31
CA MET A 418 9.49 24.85 2.15
C MET A 418 10.04 24.79 3.58
N ALA A 419 10.07 23.58 4.18
CA ALA A 419 10.62 23.38 5.51
C ALA A 419 12.10 23.83 5.60
N ASN A 420 12.92 23.48 4.58
CA ASN A 420 14.30 23.94 4.51
C ASN A 420 14.40 25.47 4.37
N ASN A 421 13.61 26.08 3.49
CA ASN A 421 13.68 27.54 3.27
C ASN A 421 13.33 28.34 4.53
N ILE A 422 12.30 27.91 5.27
CA ILE A 422 11.93 28.56 6.53
C ILE A 422 12.97 28.25 7.61
N ALA A 423 13.41 26.99 7.75
CA ALA A 423 14.37 26.59 8.78
C ALA A 423 15.74 27.25 8.63
N TYR A 424 16.20 27.45 7.41
CA TYR A 424 17.48 28.15 7.16
C TYR A 424 17.43 29.63 7.52
N LYS A 425 16.31 30.30 7.23
CA LYS A 425 16.10 31.72 7.52
C LYS A 425 15.74 31.99 8.98
N ASN A 426 14.85 31.18 9.54
CA ASN A 426 14.35 31.31 10.90
C ASN A 426 14.03 29.92 11.50
N PRO A 427 15.04 29.27 12.12
CA PRO A 427 14.86 27.93 12.69
C PRO A 427 13.75 27.84 13.73
N ASP A 428 13.53 28.88 14.52
CA ASP A 428 12.53 28.86 15.59
C ASP A 428 11.10 28.88 15.02
N GLU A 429 10.85 29.65 13.98
CA GLU A 429 9.59 29.69 13.26
C GLU A 429 9.27 28.33 12.58
N ALA A 430 10.28 27.72 11.94
CA ALA A 430 10.14 26.38 11.39
C ALA A 430 9.81 25.33 12.46
N LYS A 431 10.48 25.40 13.63
CA LYS A 431 10.20 24.49 14.76
C LYS A 431 8.77 24.64 15.27
N MET A 432 8.24 25.85 15.34
CA MET A 432 6.85 26.09 15.75
C MET A 432 5.86 25.45 14.76
N SER A 433 6.05 25.66 13.47
CA SER A 433 5.21 25.07 12.41
C SER A 433 5.24 23.54 12.38
N LEU A 434 6.37 22.95 12.76
CA LEU A 434 6.60 21.51 12.76
C LEU A 434 6.33 20.84 14.13
N ALA A 435 5.91 21.59 15.13
CA ALA A 435 5.65 21.06 16.48
C ALA A 435 4.55 19.99 16.53
N GLY A 436 3.64 19.98 15.56
CA GLY A 436 2.54 19.00 15.43
C GLY A 436 2.99 17.59 15.08
N ILE A 437 4.24 17.37 14.68
CA ILE A 437 4.75 16.04 14.34
C ILE A 437 4.71 15.11 15.57
N SER A 438 4.03 13.98 15.43
CA SER A 438 3.73 13.03 16.48
C SER A 438 4.47 11.69 16.32
N SER A 439 4.33 10.80 17.31
CA SER A 439 4.84 9.42 17.22
C SER A 439 4.09 8.55 16.20
N ASN A 440 2.91 9.00 15.73
CA ASN A 440 2.09 8.28 14.76
C ASN A 440 2.49 8.56 13.31
N ASP A 441 3.29 9.61 13.10
CA ASP A 441 3.81 9.95 11.77
C ASP A 441 4.83 8.91 11.27
N SER A 442 5.10 8.92 9.98
CA SER A 442 6.10 8.01 9.39
C SER A 442 7.48 8.17 10.03
N SER A 443 8.28 7.10 10.00
CA SER A 443 9.62 7.10 10.64
C SER A 443 10.51 8.24 10.14
N ILE A 444 10.37 8.62 8.87
CA ILE A 444 11.16 9.69 8.25
C ILE A 444 10.71 11.07 8.73
N ILE A 445 9.41 11.33 8.83
CA ILE A 445 8.87 12.60 9.33
C ILE A 445 9.19 12.79 10.81
N ARG A 446 9.25 11.72 11.60
CA ARG A 446 9.66 11.80 13.01
C ARG A 446 11.09 12.30 13.21
N ILE A 447 11.99 12.14 12.23
CA ILE A 447 13.35 12.71 12.30
C ILE A 447 13.24 14.23 12.32
N LEU A 448 12.42 14.81 11.44
CA LEU A 448 12.16 16.25 11.41
C LEU A 448 11.48 16.72 12.71
N GLY A 449 10.53 15.94 13.24
CA GLY A 449 9.90 16.23 14.53
C GLY A 449 10.87 16.23 15.72
N ARG A 450 11.92 15.39 15.70
CA ARG A 450 13.00 15.41 16.71
C ARG A 450 13.85 16.67 16.57
N TRP A 451 14.23 17.04 15.34
CA TRP A 451 14.91 18.30 15.09
C TRP A 451 14.09 19.50 15.60
N ALA A 452 12.79 19.56 15.29
CA ALA A 452 11.91 20.64 15.74
C ALA A 452 11.79 20.73 17.28
N LYS A 453 11.88 19.61 17.99
CA LYS A 453 11.84 19.52 19.46
C LYS A 453 13.20 19.63 20.14
N ASN A 454 14.25 19.93 19.40
CA ASN A 454 15.65 19.94 19.87
C ASN A 454 16.08 18.61 20.53
N VAL A 455 15.54 17.48 20.07
CA VAL A 455 15.92 16.14 20.52
C VAL A 455 17.04 15.62 19.63
N GLU A 456 18.13 15.19 20.23
CA GLU A 456 19.29 14.66 19.51
C GLU A 456 18.86 13.49 18.58
N ASN A 457 19.23 13.60 17.31
CA ASN A 457 19.02 12.57 16.32
C ASN A 457 20.25 11.65 16.30
N ASN A 458 20.06 10.37 16.65
CA ASN A 458 21.11 9.33 16.50
C ASN A 458 21.39 8.97 15.03
N ILE A 459 20.76 9.67 14.09
CA ILE A 459 21.03 9.51 12.66
C ILE A 459 22.24 10.35 12.35
N CYS A 460 23.34 9.64 12.13
CA CYS A 460 24.63 10.24 11.91
C CYS A 460 24.61 11.13 10.66
N PRO A 461 25.12 12.38 10.75
CA PRO A 461 25.29 13.23 9.59
C PRO A 461 26.47 12.83 8.69
N ASP A 462 26.94 11.56 8.75
CA ASP A 462 28.09 11.06 7.97
C ASP A 462 27.95 11.23 6.46
N ARG A 463 26.78 11.63 5.98
CA ARG A 463 26.51 11.94 4.58
C ARG A 463 26.56 13.43 4.24
N ILE A 464 26.97 14.27 5.19
CA ILE A 464 27.35 15.65 4.90
C ILE A 464 28.84 15.65 4.59
N ARG A 465 29.19 15.87 3.34
CA ARG A 465 30.59 15.81 2.89
C ARG A 465 31.10 17.16 2.41
N LYS A 466 32.39 17.39 2.62
CA LYS A 466 33.13 18.48 1.98
C LYS A 466 33.35 18.13 0.50
N VAL A 467 32.58 18.76 -0.37
CA VAL A 467 32.60 18.48 -1.83
C VAL A 467 33.85 19.07 -2.49
N TRP A 468 34.35 20.17 -1.95
CA TRP A 468 35.39 20.98 -2.62
C TRP A 468 36.81 20.47 -2.42
N ASN A 469 37.07 19.52 -1.54
CA ASN A 469 38.42 19.04 -1.22
C ASN A 469 38.79 17.71 -1.89
N GLY A 470 37.97 17.12 -2.71
CA GLY A 470 38.31 15.93 -3.51
C GLY A 470 38.66 14.65 -2.74
N GLU A 471 38.46 14.62 -1.43
CA GLU A 471 39.05 13.59 -0.55
C GLU A 471 38.18 12.33 -0.37
N ASN A 472 36.96 12.27 -0.95
CA ASN A 472 36.10 11.11 -0.75
C ASN A 472 35.33 10.73 -2.04
N GLU A 473 35.41 9.46 -2.43
CA GLU A 473 34.52 8.89 -3.42
C GLU A 473 33.08 8.87 -2.90
N ALA A 474 32.12 9.37 -3.69
CA ALA A 474 30.71 9.31 -3.38
C ALA A 474 30.23 7.87 -3.40
N VAL A 475 29.59 7.41 -2.33
CA VAL A 475 28.99 6.08 -2.28
C VAL A 475 27.71 6.07 -3.13
N LYS A 476 27.69 5.28 -4.20
CA LYS A 476 26.51 5.11 -5.05
C LYS A 476 25.43 4.35 -4.27
N LEU A 477 24.34 5.03 -3.94
CA LEU A 477 23.18 4.44 -3.28
C LEU A 477 22.17 3.93 -4.32
N VAL A 478 21.48 2.84 -4.00
CA VAL A 478 20.30 2.38 -4.74
C VAL A 478 19.19 3.42 -4.58
N TYR A 479 18.39 3.65 -5.61
CA TYR A 479 17.42 4.77 -5.64
C TYR A 479 16.51 4.85 -4.41
N GLY A 480 15.90 3.74 -3.98
CA GLY A 480 15.05 3.73 -2.77
C GLY A 480 15.81 4.06 -1.48
N GLU A 481 17.05 3.59 -1.35
CA GLU A 481 17.93 3.93 -0.22
C GLU A 481 18.38 5.38 -0.30
N LEU A 482 18.62 5.90 -1.52
CA LEU A 482 18.98 7.28 -1.77
C LEU A 482 17.89 8.23 -1.28
N LEU A 483 16.63 7.98 -1.63
CA LEU A 483 15.48 8.78 -1.22
C LEU A 483 15.32 8.82 0.30
N TYR A 484 15.38 7.65 0.94
CA TYR A 484 15.31 7.56 2.40
C TYR A 484 16.48 8.27 3.07
N THR A 485 17.70 8.01 2.62
CA THR A 485 18.93 8.59 3.21
C THR A 485 18.94 10.10 3.03
N ARG A 486 18.56 10.61 1.85
CA ARG A 486 18.43 12.05 1.59
C ARG A 486 17.49 12.70 2.60
N SER A 487 16.28 12.17 2.73
CA SER A 487 15.28 12.73 3.64
C SER A 487 15.73 12.65 5.10
N ALA A 488 16.37 11.55 5.50
CA ALA A 488 16.88 11.39 6.86
C ALA A 488 17.98 12.41 7.19
N VAL A 489 18.94 12.60 6.28
CA VAL A 489 20.04 13.56 6.46
C VAL A 489 19.52 15.00 6.47
N LEU A 490 18.63 15.35 5.52
CA LEU A 490 18.05 16.68 5.44
C LEU A 490 17.22 17.01 6.69
N PHE A 491 16.36 16.10 7.15
CA PHE A 491 15.54 16.32 8.32
C PHE A 491 16.31 16.41 9.63
N ALA A 492 17.47 15.77 9.71
CA ALA A 492 18.35 15.89 10.89
C ALA A 492 19.11 17.24 10.96
N SER A 493 19.22 17.94 9.84
CA SER A 493 20.04 19.15 9.70
C SER A 493 19.45 20.17 8.73
N ILE A 494 18.12 20.31 8.75
CA ILE A 494 17.36 21.06 7.74
C ILE A 494 17.67 22.56 7.70
N ASP A 495 18.14 23.09 8.82
CA ASP A 495 18.56 24.48 9.00
C ASP A 495 19.98 24.77 8.50
N LYS A 496 20.73 23.77 8.07
CA LYS A 496 22.15 23.95 7.68
C LYS A 496 22.35 24.25 6.20
N PHE A 497 21.36 24.00 5.36
CA PHE A 497 21.48 24.13 3.92
C PHE A 497 20.70 25.35 3.40
N PRO A 498 21.32 26.25 2.61
CA PRO A 498 20.67 27.47 2.12
C PRO A 498 19.55 27.16 1.12
N CYS A 499 19.67 26.06 0.39
CA CYS A 499 18.65 25.49 -0.47
C CYS A 499 18.93 24.01 -0.68
N LEU A 500 17.94 23.26 -1.17
CA LEU A 500 18.11 21.86 -1.52
C LEU A 500 18.50 21.72 -2.99
N LEU A 501 19.61 21.04 -3.27
CA LEU A 501 20.12 20.83 -4.62
C LEU A 501 19.15 20.00 -5.48
N SER A 502 18.48 19.03 -4.87
CA SER A 502 17.56 18.13 -5.53
C SER A 502 16.12 18.67 -5.71
N THR A 503 15.84 19.91 -5.32
CA THR A 503 14.53 20.53 -5.58
C THR A 503 14.22 20.46 -7.08
N PRO A 504 13.03 19.94 -7.50
CA PRO A 504 12.70 19.85 -8.90
C PRO A 504 12.68 21.20 -9.62
N SER A 505 12.96 21.21 -10.93
CA SER A 505 12.70 22.34 -11.82
C SER A 505 11.32 22.24 -12.45
N TYR A 506 10.80 21.00 -12.60
CA TYR A 506 9.56 20.69 -13.27
C TYR A 506 8.69 19.73 -12.42
N GLU A 507 7.39 19.64 -12.75
CA GLU A 507 6.43 18.82 -11.98
C GLU A 507 6.60 17.30 -12.16
N ASP A 508 7.40 16.86 -13.12
CA ASP A 508 7.85 15.46 -13.29
C ASP A 508 9.06 15.10 -12.42
N LEU A 509 9.46 16.00 -11.52
CA LEU A 509 10.61 15.92 -10.62
C LEU A 509 11.97 16.07 -11.32
N SER A 510 12.04 16.32 -12.62
CA SER A 510 13.29 16.58 -13.31
C SER A 510 13.91 17.93 -12.92
N ILE A 511 15.22 18.04 -13.09
CA ILE A 511 16.01 19.23 -12.74
C ILE A 511 16.73 19.74 -14.01
N SER A 512 16.63 21.04 -14.27
CA SER A 512 17.46 21.68 -15.30
C SER A 512 18.89 21.89 -14.82
N LEU A 513 19.88 21.73 -15.71
CA LEU A 513 21.28 22.00 -15.38
C LEU A 513 21.48 23.42 -14.85
N GLY A 514 20.77 24.39 -15.46
CA GLY A 514 20.84 25.80 -15.03
C GLY A 514 20.41 26.01 -13.59
N ASP A 515 19.31 25.36 -13.15
CA ASP A 515 18.83 25.47 -11.77
C ASP A 515 19.76 24.78 -10.78
N LEU A 516 20.33 23.62 -11.13
CA LEU A 516 21.31 22.95 -10.27
C LEU A 516 22.55 23.83 -10.08
N VAL A 517 23.08 24.39 -11.17
CA VAL A 517 24.25 25.29 -11.09
C VAL A 517 23.93 26.55 -10.30
N ALA A 518 22.75 27.14 -10.48
CA ALA A 518 22.33 28.31 -9.70
C ALA A 518 22.30 28.01 -8.20
N ARG A 519 21.80 26.82 -7.81
CA ARG A 519 21.81 26.39 -6.39
C ARG A 519 23.23 26.17 -5.86
N LEU A 520 24.11 25.55 -6.63
CA LEU A 520 25.51 25.37 -6.24
C LEU A 520 26.23 26.72 -6.06
N LEU A 521 25.91 27.73 -6.88
CA LEU A 521 26.43 29.09 -6.70
C LEU A 521 25.94 29.72 -5.40
N ILE A 522 24.71 29.45 -4.93
CA ILE A 522 24.24 29.90 -3.61
C ILE A 522 25.14 29.33 -2.49
N TYR A 523 25.50 28.03 -2.58
CA TYR A 523 26.43 27.43 -1.59
C TYR A 523 27.82 28.11 -1.62
N LYS A 524 28.29 28.46 -2.82
CA LYS A 524 29.58 29.19 -2.98
C LYS A 524 29.51 30.60 -2.43
N ASP A 525 28.42 31.31 -2.68
CA ASP A 525 28.24 32.70 -2.20
C ASP A 525 28.09 32.76 -0.66
N GLU A 526 27.54 31.71 -0.04
CA GLU A 526 27.43 31.53 1.41
C GLU A 526 28.74 30.97 2.05
N ASP A 527 29.82 30.83 1.24
CA ASP A 527 31.12 30.26 1.67
C ASP A 527 31.00 28.86 2.32
N LEU A 528 30.05 28.05 1.88
CA LEU A 528 29.84 26.72 2.40
C LEU A 528 30.73 25.70 1.69
N SER A 529 31.56 25.01 2.46
CA SER A 529 32.48 23.96 1.97
C SER A 529 31.87 22.55 2.02
N TYR A 530 30.57 22.41 2.28
CA TYR A 530 29.88 21.12 2.43
C TYR A 530 28.51 21.11 1.77
N VAL A 531 28.10 19.96 1.32
CA VAL A 531 26.75 19.68 0.80
C VAL A 531 26.20 18.39 1.41
N SER A 532 24.89 18.21 1.37
CA SER A 532 24.30 16.90 1.63
C SER A 532 24.60 15.98 0.44
N GLU A 533 25.41 14.96 0.65
CA GLU A 533 25.79 14.00 -0.39
C GLU A 533 24.56 13.32 -1.03
N PRO A 534 23.59 12.78 -0.25
CA PRO A 534 22.42 12.15 -0.85
C PRO A 534 21.56 13.15 -1.63
N ASP A 535 21.50 14.41 -1.21
CA ASP A 535 20.74 15.45 -1.91
C ASP A 535 21.40 15.80 -3.25
N LEU A 536 22.73 15.90 -3.29
CA LEU A 536 23.47 16.09 -4.53
C LEU A 536 23.34 14.88 -5.46
N GLN A 537 23.44 13.65 -4.93
CA GLN A 537 23.27 12.44 -5.73
C GLN A 537 21.87 12.38 -6.36
N LEU A 538 20.83 12.71 -5.59
CA LEU A 538 19.47 12.77 -6.12
C LEU A 538 19.32 13.87 -7.18
N ALA A 539 19.91 15.05 -6.96
CA ALA A 539 19.92 16.12 -7.94
C ALA A 539 20.53 15.67 -9.27
N LEU A 540 21.67 14.97 -9.22
CA LEU A 540 22.32 14.42 -10.42
C LEU A 540 21.49 13.33 -11.09
N THR A 541 20.77 12.52 -10.32
CA THR A 541 19.88 11.48 -10.87
C THR A 541 18.66 12.09 -11.58
N ARG A 542 18.20 13.26 -11.13
CA ARG A 542 17.06 14.00 -11.69
C ARG A 542 17.42 14.86 -12.92
N LEU A 543 18.71 15.01 -13.23
CA LEU A 543 19.12 15.70 -14.45
C LEU A 543 18.75 14.88 -15.68
N ASP A 544 18.07 15.50 -16.62
CA ASP A 544 17.84 14.90 -17.94
C ASP A 544 19.11 15.03 -18.79
N MET A 545 19.95 13.99 -18.72
CA MET A 545 21.24 13.97 -19.41
C MET A 545 21.12 14.01 -20.94
N ASP A 546 19.99 13.58 -21.49
CA ASP A 546 19.76 13.59 -22.94
C ASP A 546 19.50 15.00 -23.47
N LEU A 547 19.02 15.90 -22.62
CA LEU A 547 18.78 17.30 -22.95
C LEU A 547 19.99 18.21 -22.74
N ILE A 548 21.06 17.72 -22.07
CA ILE A 548 22.25 18.51 -21.75
C ILE A 548 23.22 18.52 -22.94
N THR A 549 23.40 19.67 -23.55
CA THR A 549 24.35 19.84 -24.65
C THR A 549 25.72 20.31 -24.14
N LYS A 550 26.78 20.14 -24.95
CA LYS A 550 28.10 20.71 -24.66
C LYS A 550 28.06 22.23 -24.47
N LYS A 551 27.11 22.91 -25.11
CA LYS A 551 26.91 24.36 -24.98
C LYS A 551 26.37 24.69 -23.59
N ASP A 552 25.39 23.92 -23.10
CA ASP A 552 24.81 24.12 -21.77
C ASP A 552 25.86 23.91 -20.68
N VAL A 553 26.69 22.85 -20.81
CA VAL A 553 27.81 22.60 -19.89
C VAL A 553 28.75 23.81 -19.87
N LYS A 554 29.14 24.32 -21.04
CA LYS A 554 30.03 25.48 -21.11
C LYS A 554 29.40 26.74 -20.52
N GLU A 555 28.12 26.98 -20.80
CA GLU A 555 27.41 28.19 -20.36
C GLU A 555 27.18 28.22 -18.83
N HIS A 556 26.91 27.07 -18.22
CA HIS A 556 26.50 26.97 -16.82
C HIS A 556 27.62 26.49 -15.90
N VAL A 557 28.36 25.45 -16.26
CA VAL A 557 29.35 24.83 -15.36
C VAL A 557 30.64 25.67 -15.27
N GLU A 558 31.03 26.39 -16.33
CA GLU A 558 32.20 27.28 -16.25
C GLU A 558 32.00 28.46 -15.28
N LYS A 559 30.78 28.68 -14.78
CA LYS A 559 30.49 29.71 -13.75
C LYS A 559 30.75 29.22 -12.33
N LEU A 560 30.77 27.91 -12.09
CA LEU A 560 31.13 27.30 -10.80
C LEU A 560 32.64 27.39 -10.54
#